data_10f6ac0b2e372b08952636e743bc96be
#
_entry.id   10f6ac0b2e372b08952636e743bc96be
#
_cell.length_a   1.000
_cell.length_b   1.000
_cell.length_c   1.000
_cell.angle_alpha   90.00
_cell.angle_beta   90.00
_cell.angle_gamma   90.00
#
_symmetry.space_group_name_H-M   'P 1'
#
loop_
_entity.id
_entity.type
_entity.pdbx_description
1 polymer ?
#
loop_
_entity_poly.entity_id
_entity_poly.type
_entity_poly.pdbx_seq_one_letter_code
_entity_poly.pdbx_strand_id
1 'polypeptide(L)'
;MPYATALTLTADRALDTTLSQNAMRFHGRVAVDARYNGLALDASEGERIATAMGGADVVFLGNHGVVVCGARMAHAYDDLYYLERACMVTFARRSIIYQSVARVLCLDHFT
;
A
#
# COMPACT_ATOMS: atom_id res chain seq x y z
N MET A 1 -1.81 6.97 8.40
CA MET A 1 -1.65 6.60 6.97
C MET A 1 -2.89 5.85 6.49
N PRO A 2 -4.01 6.55 6.30
CA PRO A 2 -5.27 5.85 6.04
C PRO A 2 -5.32 5.13 4.69
N TYR A 3 -4.74 5.70 3.63
CA TYR A 3 -4.83 5.10 2.30
C TYR A 3 -3.88 3.91 2.13
N ALA A 4 -2.66 4.01 2.64
CA ALA A 4 -1.75 2.87 2.63
C ALA A 4 -2.30 1.72 3.46
N THR A 5 -2.84 2.02 4.63
CA THR A 5 -3.50 1.01 5.48
C THR A 5 -4.68 0.37 4.76
N ALA A 6 -5.52 1.16 4.08
CA ALA A 6 -6.65 0.64 3.32
C ALA A 6 -6.23 -0.36 2.24
N LEU A 7 -5.11 -0.11 1.56
CA LEU A 7 -4.60 -1.05 0.56
C LEU A 7 -4.17 -2.38 1.17
N THR A 8 -3.71 -2.40 2.41
CA THR A 8 -3.35 -3.67 3.08
C THR A 8 -4.56 -4.55 3.36
N LEU A 9 -5.78 -3.99 3.28
CA LEU A 9 -7.02 -4.71 3.48
C LEU A 9 -7.58 -5.29 2.17
N THR A 10 -6.97 -4.98 1.03
CA THR A 10 -7.38 -5.50 -0.27
C THR A 10 -6.70 -6.83 -0.58
N ALA A 11 -7.16 -7.51 -1.64
CA ALA A 11 -6.56 -8.76 -2.07
C ALA A 11 -5.09 -8.61 -2.47
N ASP A 12 -4.73 -7.48 -3.10
CA ASP A 12 -3.37 -7.20 -3.54
C ASP A 12 -2.44 -6.83 -2.38
N ARG A 13 -2.99 -6.31 -1.30
CA ARG A 13 -2.31 -5.91 -0.06
C ARG A 13 -1.23 -4.85 -0.21
N ALA A 14 -1.06 -4.29 -1.38
CA ALA A 14 0.00 -3.33 -1.66
C ALA A 14 -0.37 -2.38 -2.79
N LEU A 15 0.50 -1.40 -3.01
CA LEU A 15 0.41 -0.45 -4.10
C LEU A 15 0.86 -1.10 -5.42
N ASP A 16 0.07 -0.89 -6.48
CA ASP A 16 0.54 -1.17 -7.83
C ASP A 16 1.43 -0.01 -8.29
N THR A 17 2.74 -0.27 -8.37
CA THR A 17 3.75 0.76 -8.65
C THR A 17 3.78 1.19 -10.11
N THR A 18 2.93 0.63 -10.97
CA THR A 18 2.90 0.97 -12.40
C THR A 18 1.80 1.98 -12.77
N LEU A 19 0.90 2.33 -11.84
CA LEU A 19 -0.33 3.06 -12.15
C LEU A 19 -0.21 4.58 -12.14
N SER A 20 0.83 5.14 -11.54
CA SER A 20 1.02 6.60 -11.53
C SER A 20 2.49 6.94 -11.42
N GLN A 21 2.84 8.19 -11.76
CA GLN A 21 4.22 8.65 -11.66
C GLN A 21 4.74 8.55 -10.22
N ASN A 22 3.95 8.97 -9.25
CA ASN A 22 4.34 8.89 -7.84
C ASN A 22 4.47 7.43 -7.37
N ALA A 23 3.59 6.54 -7.84
CA ALA A 23 3.69 5.12 -7.51
C ALA A 23 4.93 4.47 -8.13
N MET A 24 5.32 4.87 -9.35
CA MET A 24 6.50 4.34 -10.02
C MET A 24 7.81 4.64 -9.28
N ARG A 25 7.83 5.67 -8.43
CA ARG A 25 8.95 5.96 -7.54
C ARG A 25 9.33 4.75 -6.68
N PHE A 26 8.36 3.92 -6.35
CA PHE A 26 8.52 2.75 -5.47
C PHE A 26 8.70 1.44 -6.22
N HIS A 27 8.81 1.49 -7.55
CA HIS A 27 8.96 0.27 -8.35
C HIS A 27 10.23 -0.49 -7.95
N GLY A 28 10.07 -1.79 -7.65
CA GLY A 28 11.17 -2.62 -7.18
C GLY A 28 11.57 -2.41 -5.73
N ARG A 29 10.89 -1.53 -4.99
CA ARG A 29 11.23 -1.17 -3.61
C ARG A 29 10.19 -1.62 -2.59
N VAL A 30 9.16 -2.32 -3.01
CA VAL A 30 8.01 -2.69 -2.17
C VAL A 30 8.01 -4.18 -1.91
N ALA A 31 7.84 -4.57 -0.64
CA ALA A 31 7.57 -5.94 -0.22
C ALA A 31 6.21 -6.00 0.46
N VAL A 32 5.65 -7.19 0.56
CA VAL A 32 4.38 -7.45 1.23
C VAL A 32 4.59 -8.53 2.28
N ASP A 33 4.16 -8.25 3.50
CA ASP A 33 4.08 -9.25 4.57
C ASP A 33 2.60 -9.51 4.89
N ALA A 34 2.08 -10.62 4.38
CA ALA A 34 0.70 -11.01 4.59
C ALA A 34 0.46 -11.68 5.94
N ARG A 35 1.52 -12.00 6.69
CA ARG A 35 1.47 -12.78 7.93
C ARG A 35 1.56 -11.92 9.18
N TYR A 36 0.97 -10.74 9.17
CA TYR A 36 1.01 -9.88 10.34
C TYR A 36 0.36 -10.57 11.55
N ASN A 37 1.09 -10.65 12.66
CA ASN A 37 0.73 -11.40 13.87
C ASN A 37 0.38 -10.51 15.07
N GLY A 38 0.02 -9.26 14.85
CA GLY A 38 -0.30 -8.31 15.91
C GLY A 38 0.84 -7.33 16.18
N LEU A 39 0.91 -6.78 17.40
CA LEU A 39 1.91 -5.78 17.74
C LEU A 39 3.31 -6.38 17.80
N ALA A 40 4.29 -5.64 17.28
CA ALA A 40 5.70 -6.02 17.37
C ALA A 40 6.23 -5.71 18.76
N LEU A 41 6.03 -6.64 19.70
CA LEU A 41 6.38 -6.48 21.10
C LEU A 41 7.76 -7.04 21.45
N ASP A 42 8.41 -7.78 20.55
CA ASP A 42 9.71 -8.38 20.79
C ASP A 42 10.59 -8.39 19.53
N ALA A 43 11.86 -8.80 19.71
CA ALA A 43 12.83 -8.84 18.64
C ALA A 43 12.49 -9.86 17.54
N SER A 44 11.76 -10.94 17.87
CA SER A 44 11.41 -11.96 16.88
C SER A 44 10.45 -11.41 15.82
N GLU A 45 9.51 -10.57 16.21
CA GLU A 45 8.60 -9.92 15.29
C GLU A 45 9.33 -8.92 14.39
N GLY A 46 10.26 -8.15 14.95
CA GLY A 46 11.10 -7.25 14.18
C GLY A 46 11.96 -7.98 13.15
N GLU A 47 12.54 -9.10 13.55
CA GLU A 47 13.32 -9.95 12.64
C GLU A 47 12.46 -10.54 11.51
N ARG A 48 11.25 -10.94 11.83
CA ARG A 48 10.31 -11.46 10.83
C ARG A 48 9.97 -10.40 9.77
N ILE A 49 9.69 -9.18 10.21
CA ILE A 49 9.39 -8.06 9.31
C ILE A 49 10.63 -7.74 8.46
N ALA A 50 11.81 -7.68 9.06
CA ALA A 50 13.04 -7.41 8.35
C ALA A 50 13.32 -8.47 7.28
N THR A 51 13.05 -9.74 7.59
CA THR A 51 13.18 -10.83 6.63
C THR A 51 12.20 -10.69 5.47
N ALA A 52 10.93 -10.38 5.76
CA ALA A 52 9.91 -10.15 4.73
C ALA A 52 10.27 -8.96 3.85
N MET A 53 10.89 -7.94 4.41
CA MET A 53 11.33 -6.75 3.71
C MET A 53 12.41 -7.05 2.66
N GLY A 54 13.34 -7.97 2.97
CA GLY A 54 14.44 -8.34 2.07
C GLY A 54 15.26 -7.11 1.68
N GLY A 55 15.44 -6.90 0.38
CA GLY A 55 16.14 -5.72 -0.15
C GLY A 55 15.25 -4.50 -0.38
N ALA A 56 13.95 -4.58 -0.08
CA ALA A 56 13.03 -3.47 -0.21
C ALA A 56 13.16 -2.50 0.97
N ASP A 57 12.78 -1.26 0.77
CA ASP A 57 12.74 -0.27 1.86
C ASP A 57 11.32 0.16 2.24
N VAL A 58 10.32 -0.42 1.58
CA VAL A 58 8.90 -0.27 1.91
C VAL A 58 8.28 -1.65 2.07
N VAL A 59 7.57 -1.89 3.17
CA VAL A 59 6.81 -3.14 3.34
C VAL A 59 5.38 -2.84 3.77
N PHE A 60 4.43 -3.45 3.06
CA PHE A 60 3.01 -3.42 3.42
C PHE A 60 2.73 -4.60 4.34
N LEU A 61 2.26 -4.29 5.55
CA LEU A 61 1.89 -5.29 6.55
C LEU A 61 0.39 -5.58 6.42
N GLY A 62 0.04 -6.79 6.06
CA GLY A 62 -1.36 -7.18 5.84
C GLY A 62 -2.25 -6.83 7.03
N ASN A 63 -3.36 -6.17 6.77
CA ASN A 63 -4.37 -5.74 7.74
C ASN A 63 -3.86 -4.74 8.79
N HIS A 64 -2.70 -4.11 8.57
CA HIS A 64 -2.13 -3.21 9.58
C HIS A 64 -1.70 -1.86 9.02
N GLY A 65 -0.76 -1.83 8.11
CA GLY A 65 -0.19 -0.58 7.61
C GLY A 65 1.10 -0.80 6.86
N VAL A 66 1.99 0.19 6.90
CA VAL A 66 3.24 0.15 6.16
C VAL A 66 4.43 0.49 7.07
N VAL A 67 5.59 -0.04 6.71
CA VAL A 67 6.88 0.36 7.26
C VAL A 67 7.72 0.92 6.12
N VAL A 68 8.33 2.07 6.33
CA VAL A 68 9.24 2.71 5.38
C VAL A 68 10.56 2.92 6.06
N CYS A 69 11.63 2.46 5.42
CA CYS A 69 13.00 2.63 5.91
C CYS A 69 13.78 3.51 4.96
N GLY A 70 14.67 4.32 5.51
CA GLY A 70 15.57 5.17 4.74
C GLY A 70 16.87 5.37 5.46
N ALA A 71 17.92 5.78 4.74
CA ALA A 71 19.22 6.07 5.32
C ALA A 71 19.18 7.27 6.28
N ARG A 72 18.22 8.16 6.08
CA ARG A 72 18.00 9.35 6.93
C ARG A 72 16.50 9.47 7.21
N MET A 73 16.16 10.04 8.37
CA MET A 73 14.77 10.30 8.73
C MET A 73 14.06 11.18 7.68
N ALA A 74 14.75 12.17 7.14
CA ALA A 74 14.17 13.04 6.10
C ALA A 74 13.80 12.24 4.83
N HIS A 75 14.60 11.28 4.43
CA HIS A 75 14.31 10.43 3.27
C HIS A 75 13.13 9.49 3.55
N ALA A 76 13.11 8.88 4.73
CA ALA A 76 12.01 7.99 5.12
C ALA A 76 10.69 8.76 5.20
N TYR A 77 10.69 9.95 5.75
CA TYR A 77 9.50 10.79 5.84
C TYR A 77 9.00 11.22 4.44
N ASP A 78 9.91 11.61 3.57
CA ASP A 78 9.59 11.99 2.20
C ASP A 78 8.96 10.83 1.43
N ASP A 79 9.56 9.65 1.53
CA ASP A 79 8.99 8.44 0.91
C ASP A 79 7.62 8.10 1.51
N LEU A 80 7.46 8.20 2.81
CA LEU A 80 6.18 7.93 3.47
C LEU A 80 5.09 8.88 2.99
N TYR A 81 5.40 10.17 2.85
CA TYR A 81 4.47 11.17 2.36
C TYR A 81 3.99 10.83 0.94
N TYR A 82 4.92 10.57 0.02
CA TYR A 82 4.57 10.28 -1.37
C TYR A 82 3.92 8.90 -1.52
N LEU A 83 4.30 7.94 -0.68
CA LEU A 83 3.63 6.63 -0.65
C LEU A 83 2.15 6.78 -0.31
N GLU A 84 1.83 7.53 0.74
CA GLU A 84 0.44 7.77 1.13
C GLU A 84 -0.34 8.48 0.02
N ARG A 85 0.27 9.46 -0.64
CA ARG A 85 -0.39 10.15 -1.75
C ARG A 85 -0.61 9.24 -2.95
N ALA A 86 0.34 8.36 -3.27
CA ALA A 86 0.17 7.37 -4.33
C ALA A 86 -0.96 6.40 -4.00
N CYS A 87 -1.07 5.97 -2.75
CA CYS A 87 -2.15 5.12 -2.28
C CYS A 87 -3.51 5.84 -2.37
N MET A 88 -3.55 7.11 -2.03
CA MET A 88 -4.77 7.93 -2.15
C MET A 88 -5.26 8.00 -3.60
N VAL A 89 -4.35 8.24 -4.54
CA VAL A 89 -4.68 8.29 -5.97
C VAL A 89 -5.20 6.93 -6.45
N THR A 90 -4.57 5.85 -6.02
CA THR A 90 -5.01 4.49 -6.34
C THR A 90 -6.42 4.23 -5.81
N PHE A 91 -6.70 4.65 -4.59
CA PHE A 91 -8.04 4.53 -3.99
C PHE A 91 -9.06 5.34 -4.79
N ALA A 92 -8.75 6.57 -5.14
CA ALA A 92 -9.65 7.42 -5.92
C ALA A 92 -9.95 6.81 -7.29
N ARG A 93 -8.93 6.25 -7.96
CA ARG A 93 -9.10 5.55 -9.23
C ARG A 93 -10.05 4.36 -9.11
N ARG A 94 -9.90 3.55 -8.08
CA ARG A 94 -10.79 2.39 -7.83
C ARG A 94 -12.22 2.84 -7.61
N SER A 95 -12.43 3.92 -6.88
CA SER A 95 -13.76 4.49 -6.65
C SER A 95 -14.40 4.97 -7.94
N ILE A 96 -13.66 5.64 -8.81
CA ILE A 96 -14.15 6.11 -10.12
C ILE A 96 -14.56 4.93 -10.99
N ILE A 97 -13.76 3.88 -11.07
CA ILE A 97 -14.05 2.66 -11.83
C ILE A 97 -15.34 2.01 -11.30
N TYR A 98 -15.46 1.86 -9.98
CA TYR A 98 -16.64 1.27 -9.36
C TYR A 98 -17.90 2.05 -9.70
N GLN A 99 -17.87 3.37 -9.59
CA GLN A 99 -19.01 4.22 -9.91
C GLN A 99 -19.41 4.11 -11.39
N SER A 100 -18.44 4.03 -12.29
CA SER A 100 -18.69 3.87 -13.72
C SER A 100 -19.37 2.54 -14.03
N VAL A 101 -18.90 1.45 -13.43
CA VAL A 101 -19.50 0.12 -13.60
C VAL A 101 -20.91 0.09 -13.02
N ALA A 102 -21.11 0.63 -11.83
CA ALA A 102 -22.42 0.68 -11.19
C ALA A 102 -23.43 1.49 -12.03
N ARG A 103 -22.97 2.59 -12.65
CA ARG A 103 -23.82 3.39 -13.53
C ARG A 103 -24.26 2.60 -14.76
N VAL A 104 -23.34 1.89 -15.40
CA VAL A 104 -23.65 1.05 -16.57
C VAL A 104 -24.66 -0.03 -16.20
N LEU A 105 -24.46 -0.71 -15.08
CA LEU A 105 -25.39 -1.74 -14.61
C LEU A 105 -26.81 -1.17 -14.34
N CYS A 106 -26.89 0.03 -13.75
CA CYS A 106 -28.17 0.70 -13.53
C CYS A 106 -28.88 1.03 -14.86
N LEU A 107 -28.14 1.52 -15.85
CA LEU A 107 -28.72 1.83 -17.16
C LEU A 107 -29.23 0.56 -17.85
N ASP A 108 -28.48 -0.53 -17.79
CA ASP A 108 -28.93 -1.81 -18.35
C ASP A 108 -30.18 -2.34 -17.68
N HIS A 109 -30.34 -2.09 -16.39
CA HIS A 109 -31.52 -2.53 -15.63
C HIS A 109 -32.78 -1.76 -16.04
N PHE A 110 -32.67 -0.51 -16.47
CA PHE A 110 -33.79 0.34 -16.85
C PHE A 110 -34.08 0.35 -18.34
N THR A 111 -33.25 -0.26 -19.14
CA THR A 111 -33.50 -0.43 -20.59
C THR A 111 -34.06 -1.80 -20.92
#